data_c80f6c4dab5eef4efe1f9dd41a895e72
#
_entry.id   c80f6c4dab5eef4efe1f9dd41a895e72
#
_cell.length_a   1.000
_cell.length_b   1.000
_cell.length_c   1.000
_cell.angle_alpha   90.00
_cell.angle_beta   90.00
_cell.angle_gamma   90.00
#
_symmetry.space_group_name_H-M   'P 1'
#
loop_
_entity.id
_entity.type
_entity.pdbx_description
1 polymer ?
#
loop_
_entity_poly.entity_id
_entity_poly.type
_entity_poly.pdbx_seq_one_letter_code
_entity_poly.pdbx_strand_id
1 'polypeptide(L)'
;MKRFQIFLWLSFACFLGACSTDIDLYADYKQVPVVYGLLDANADTNYVKITRLFYVQGDAYQVAQNPDSSNYPGKLDVRLVEYCNEDSIREIVLDTITIHDKQSGIFYGPCQKLYYTTEPLGKNTKNNQYSYCLKVVLPDRVLTTKADLVGNDRFDVKSLALNFSKEYIGAVPRQFLFHPAVKGAVYQVTFSFTFLEQRGPDGDSVPRTMSWDVGTFTDYDLSLHMEDDAYIVLYRPELFYQKLKEFVGDDTTLIDVQRYIGDYPAEVTIVAGGEKLSQYIYNNNTQNGFSQGDNEFSLIDGGYGVFSSRMTMRRRVRLGGETVPDLVAMHRWRFKFIGGE
;
A
#
# COMPACT_ATOMS: atom_id res chain seq x y z
N MET A 1 28.49 68.05 38.49
CA MET A 1 27.29 67.86 37.63
C MET A 1 27.62 67.58 36.17
N LYS A 2 28.55 68.32 35.52
CA LYS A 2 28.88 68.06 34.11
C LYS A 2 29.50 66.69 33.79
N ARG A 3 30.27 66.10 34.68
CA ARG A 3 30.85 64.74 34.48
C ARG A 3 29.83 63.59 34.60
N PHE A 4 28.75 63.77 35.31
CA PHE A 4 27.70 62.79 35.43
C PHE A 4 26.77 62.78 34.21
N GLN A 5 26.56 63.90 33.57
CA GLN A 5 25.77 64.05 32.36
C GLN A 5 26.49 63.43 31.15
N ILE A 6 27.83 63.51 31.08
CA ILE A 6 28.60 62.90 30.02
C ILE A 6 28.54 61.37 30.13
N PHE A 7 28.56 60.80 31.32
CA PHE A 7 28.44 59.36 31.54
C PHE A 7 27.04 58.83 31.18
N LEU A 8 25.98 59.59 31.39
CA LEU A 8 24.62 59.25 31.01
C LEU A 8 24.43 59.28 29.49
N TRP A 9 25.08 60.22 28.79
CA TRP A 9 25.04 60.31 27.32
C TRP A 9 25.87 59.16 26.64
N LEU A 10 26.97 58.76 27.25
CA LEU A 10 27.78 57.66 26.73
C LEU A 10 27.07 56.31 26.92
N SER A 11 26.34 56.13 28.04
CA SER A 11 25.54 54.95 28.31
C SER A 11 24.36 54.83 27.34
N PHE A 12 23.74 55.95 26.93
CA PHE A 12 22.61 55.95 26.01
C PHE A 12 23.04 55.66 24.57
N ALA A 13 24.26 56.01 24.19
CA ALA A 13 24.81 55.73 22.83
C ALA A 13 25.14 54.23 22.61
N CYS A 14 25.38 53.46 23.70
CA CYS A 14 25.63 52.02 23.61
C CYS A 14 24.36 51.17 23.37
N PHE A 15 23.16 51.74 23.60
CA PHE A 15 21.89 51.01 23.36
C PHE A 15 21.37 51.14 21.94
N LEU A 16 21.96 51.90 21.05
CA LEU A 16 21.55 52.02 19.64
C LEU A 16 22.32 51.11 18.68
N GLY A 17 23.24 50.29 19.22
CA GLY A 17 23.94 49.25 18.46
C GLY A 17 23.27 47.89 18.67
N ALA A 18 21.93 47.81 18.74
CA ALA A 18 21.23 46.54 18.56
C ALA A 18 21.41 46.12 17.12
N CYS A 19 22.46 45.33 16.85
CA CYS A 19 22.53 44.55 15.65
C CYS A 19 21.17 43.90 15.42
N SER A 20 20.53 44.19 14.29
CA SER A 20 19.54 43.31 13.72
C SER A 20 20.26 41.99 13.50
N THR A 21 20.14 41.05 14.44
CA THR A 21 20.40 39.66 14.14
C THR A 21 19.27 39.25 13.23
N ASP A 22 19.38 39.47 11.94
CA ASP A 22 18.76 38.67 10.93
C ASP A 22 19.37 37.27 11.13
N ILE A 23 18.83 36.53 12.10
CA ILE A 23 19.07 35.12 12.19
C ILE A 23 18.29 34.59 11.00
N ASP A 24 19.02 34.21 9.96
CA ASP A 24 18.47 33.44 8.87
C ASP A 24 18.05 32.09 9.47
N LEU A 25 16.80 32.06 9.96
CA LEU A 25 16.19 30.86 10.56
C LEU A 25 15.96 29.76 9.54
N TYR A 26 16.29 30.02 8.29
CA TYR A 26 16.04 29.14 7.18
C TYR A 26 17.35 28.56 6.69
N ALA A 27 17.51 27.25 6.92
CA ALA A 27 18.58 26.49 6.25
C ALA A 27 18.45 26.68 4.74
N ASP A 28 19.59 26.75 4.05
CA ASP A 28 19.63 26.81 2.58
C ASP A 28 18.68 25.77 1.99
N TYR A 29 17.77 26.24 1.11
CA TYR A 29 16.78 25.40 0.46
C TYR A 29 17.46 24.27 -0.31
N LYS A 30 17.46 23.08 0.27
CA LYS A 30 17.84 21.86 -0.43
C LYS A 30 16.59 21.25 -1.05
N GLN A 31 16.63 21.06 -2.38
CA GLN A 31 15.59 20.30 -3.08
C GLN A 31 15.64 18.83 -2.61
N VAL A 32 14.86 18.49 -1.59
CA VAL A 32 14.83 17.14 -1.07
C VAL A 32 13.86 16.31 -1.92
N PRO A 33 14.34 15.26 -2.62
CA PRO A 33 13.47 14.41 -3.43
C PRO A 33 12.54 13.57 -2.57
N VAL A 34 11.34 13.33 -3.08
CA VAL A 34 10.36 12.42 -2.52
C VAL A 34 10.06 11.35 -3.55
N VAL A 35 10.35 10.09 -3.20
CA VAL A 35 10.27 8.96 -4.14
C VAL A 35 9.29 7.91 -3.60
N TYR A 36 8.30 7.54 -4.41
CA TYR A 36 7.40 6.43 -4.16
C TYR A 36 7.42 5.47 -5.34
N GLY A 37 7.82 4.23 -5.10
CA GLY A 37 7.81 3.16 -6.09
C GLY A 37 7.62 1.80 -5.45
N LEU A 38 6.66 1.02 -5.99
CA LEU A 38 6.43 -0.37 -5.61
C LEU A 38 6.50 -1.21 -6.87
N LEU A 39 7.61 -1.92 -7.05
CA LEU A 39 7.80 -2.81 -8.18
C LEU A 39 6.98 -4.09 -8.02
N ASP A 40 6.37 -4.55 -9.10
CA ASP A 40 5.61 -5.80 -9.16
C ASP A 40 5.97 -6.55 -10.45
N ALA A 41 6.56 -7.74 -10.32
CA ALA A 41 6.98 -8.54 -11.47
C ALA A 41 5.80 -9.11 -12.30
N ASN A 42 4.59 -9.05 -11.77
CA ASN A 42 3.38 -9.50 -12.45
C ASN A 42 2.58 -8.35 -13.08
N ALA A 43 3.00 -7.10 -12.86
CA ALA A 43 2.36 -5.94 -13.45
C ALA A 43 2.87 -5.70 -14.89
N ASP A 44 1.98 -5.37 -15.81
CA ASP A 44 2.33 -4.98 -17.18
C ASP A 44 3.07 -3.64 -17.22
N THR A 45 2.91 -2.82 -16.18
CA THR A 45 3.55 -1.50 -16.07
C THR A 45 3.94 -1.23 -14.63
N ASN A 46 5.19 -0.84 -14.44
CA ASN A 46 5.71 -0.42 -13.14
C ASN A 46 5.89 1.08 -13.10
N TYR A 47 5.45 1.72 -12.02
CA TYR A 47 5.45 3.16 -11.83
C TYR A 47 6.33 3.60 -10.68
N VAL A 48 7.00 4.75 -10.87
CA VAL A 48 7.72 5.47 -9.81
C VAL A 48 7.29 6.94 -9.85
N LYS A 49 6.83 7.44 -8.72
CA LYS A 49 6.52 8.86 -8.53
C LYS A 49 7.72 9.55 -7.91
N ILE A 50 8.19 10.63 -8.54
CA ILE A 50 9.31 11.44 -8.06
C ILE A 50 8.85 12.89 -8.01
N THR A 51 8.82 13.42 -6.79
CA THR A 51 8.51 14.82 -6.50
C THR A 51 9.60 15.41 -5.62
N ARG A 52 9.47 16.67 -5.21
CA ARG A 52 10.38 17.34 -4.28
C ARG A 52 9.59 18.00 -3.15
N LEU A 53 10.18 18.09 -1.99
CA LEU A 53 9.69 19.01 -0.97
C LEU A 53 9.86 20.44 -1.46
N PHE A 54 8.98 21.33 -1.05
CA PHE A 54 9.09 22.75 -1.31
C PHE A 54 9.10 23.51 0.01
N TYR A 55 9.92 24.53 0.03
CA TYR A 55 9.96 25.49 1.11
C TYR A 55 9.08 26.71 0.78
N VAL A 56 8.38 27.23 1.76
CA VAL A 56 7.45 28.34 1.57
C VAL A 56 7.70 29.44 2.59
N GLN A 57 7.93 30.66 2.06
CA GLN A 57 7.70 31.89 2.81
C GLN A 57 6.25 32.32 2.52
N GLY A 58 5.31 32.11 3.46
CA GLY A 58 3.91 32.48 3.29
C GLY A 58 2.92 31.33 3.43
N ASP A 59 1.82 31.39 2.69
CA ASP A 59 0.76 30.39 2.74
C ASP A 59 1.15 29.09 2.04
N ALA A 60 1.54 28.08 2.81
CA ALA A 60 1.92 26.75 2.34
C ALA A 60 0.81 26.08 1.51
N TYR A 61 -0.45 26.40 1.78
CA TYR A 61 -1.60 25.82 1.09
C TYR A 61 -1.66 26.31 -0.37
N GLN A 62 -1.49 27.61 -0.59
CA GLN A 62 -1.49 28.19 -1.94
C GLN A 62 -0.34 27.64 -2.77
N VAL A 63 0.85 27.49 -2.17
CA VAL A 63 2.02 26.97 -2.87
C VAL A 63 1.85 25.48 -3.18
N ALA A 64 1.23 24.70 -2.31
CA ALA A 64 0.93 23.28 -2.55
C ALA A 64 0.00 23.05 -3.76
N GLN A 65 -0.84 24.03 -4.09
CA GLN A 65 -1.73 23.97 -5.27
C GLN A 65 -1.01 24.33 -6.59
N ASN A 66 0.25 24.77 -6.54
CA ASN A 66 1.03 25.01 -7.75
C ASN A 66 1.80 23.73 -8.14
N PRO A 67 1.60 23.17 -9.35
CA PRO A 67 2.30 21.96 -9.80
C PRO A 67 3.82 22.11 -9.79
N ASP A 68 4.34 23.31 -10.08
CA ASP A 68 5.78 23.57 -10.16
C ASP A 68 6.47 23.58 -8.79
N SER A 69 5.69 23.65 -7.70
CA SER A 69 6.25 23.61 -6.35
C SER A 69 6.79 22.23 -5.99
N SER A 70 6.02 21.19 -6.29
CA SER A 70 6.35 19.81 -5.92
C SER A 70 6.94 18.96 -7.04
N ASN A 71 6.81 19.39 -8.32
CA ASN A 71 7.38 18.66 -9.44
C ASN A 71 8.76 19.18 -9.82
N TYR A 72 9.62 18.32 -10.31
CA TYR A 72 10.83 18.72 -10.99
C TYR A 72 10.50 19.29 -12.38
N PRO A 73 11.18 20.38 -12.81
CA PRO A 73 11.01 20.90 -14.14
C PRO A 73 11.51 19.88 -15.18
N GLY A 74 10.69 19.63 -16.20
CA GLY A 74 11.02 18.68 -17.27
C GLY A 74 10.99 17.20 -16.85
N LYS A 75 11.70 16.38 -17.61
CA LYS A 75 11.89 14.94 -17.38
C LYS A 75 13.28 14.73 -16.77
N LEU A 76 13.34 14.04 -15.63
CA LEU A 76 14.61 13.57 -15.06
C LEU A 76 15.09 12.31 -15.80
N ASP A 77 16.38 12.03 -15.80
CA ASP A 77 16.93 10.74 -16.19
C ASP A 77 16.72 9.76 -15.03
N VAL A 78 15.80 8.83 -15.22
CA VAL A 78 15.40 7.84 -14.21
C VAL A 78 15.59 6.43 -14.78
N ARG A 79 16.33 5.59 -14.06
CA ARG A 79 16.70 4.26 -14.52
C ARG A 79 16.55 3.24 -13.41
N LEU A 80 16.17 2.01 -13.80
CA LEU A 80 16.23 0.82 -12.98
C LEU A 80 17.41 -0.04 -13.43
N VAL A 81 18.36 -0.29 -12.56
CA VAL A 81 19.42 -1.29 -12.77
C VAL A 81 18.93 -2.60 -12.18
N GLU A 82 18.77 -3.60 -13.02
CA GLU A 82 18.35 -4.95 -12.63
C GLU A 82 19.57 -5.78 -12.25
N TYR A 83 19.47 -6.45 -11.11
CA TYR A 83 20.47 -7.39 -10.61
C TYR A 83 19.86 -8.79 -10.51
N CYS A 84 20.63 -9.81 -10.85
CA CYS A 84 20.32 -11.21 -10.58
C CYS A 84 21.44 -11.82 -9.76
N ASN A 85 21.14 -12.32 -8.55
CA ASN A 85 22.15 -12.86 -7.62
C ASN A 85 23.33 -11.90 -7.41
N GLU A 86 23.02 -10.59 -7.27
CA GLU A 86 23.96 -9.47 -7.09
C GLU A 86 24.73 -9.02 -8.36
N ASP A 87 24.71 -9.78 -9.46
CA ASP A 87 25.29 -9.36 -10.73
C ASP A 87 24.34 -8.42 -11.49
N SER A 88 24.86 -7.27 -11.92
CA SER A 88 24.10 -6.32 -12.77
C SER A 88 23.92 -6.91 -14.16
N ILE A 89 22.68 -7.06 -14.61
CA ILE A 89 22.35 -7.71 -15.90
C ILE A 89 21.84 -6.75 -16.96
N ARG A 90 21.12 -5.69 -16.58
CA ARG A 90 20.65 -4.66 -17.53
C ARG A 90 20.25 -3.36 -16.82
N GLU A 91 20.10 -2.33 -17.62
CA GLU A 91 19.58 -1.03 -17.19
C GLU A 91 18.32 -0.69 -18.01
N ILE A 92 17.24 -0.34 -17.35
CA ILE A 92 15.94 0.00 -17.94
C ILE A 92 15.74 1.51 -17.75
N VAL A 93 15.59 2.26 -18.84
CA VAL A 93 15.29 3.69 -18.80
C VAL A 93 13.77 3.89 -18.65
N LEU A 94 13.35 4.67 -17.67
CA LEU A 94 11.93 4.95 -17.45
C LEU A 94 11.47 6.12 -18.33
N ASP A 95 10.29 6.00 -18.89
CA ASP A 95 9.60 7.08 -19.56
C ASP A 95 8.64 7.80 -18.61
N THR A 96 7.98 8.86 -19.08
CA THR A 96 7.05 9.66 -18.29
C THR A 96 5.65 9.61 -18.86
N ILE A 97 4.66 9.52 -17.96
CA ILE A 97 3.24 9.64 -18.28
C ILE A 97 2.58 10.63 -17.31
N THR A 98 1.63 11.41 -17.80
CA THR A 98 0.76 12.21 -16.95
C THR A 98 -0.59 11.52 -16.82
N ILE A 99 -0.99 11.22 -15.58
CA ILE A 99 -2.30 10.64 -15.27
C ILE A 99 -3.19 11.70 -14.60
N HIS A 100 -4.52 11.55 -14.74
CA HIS A 100 -5.52 12.54 -14.36
C HIS A 100 -6.50 12.01 -13.31
N ASP A 101 -6.06 11.06 -12.50
CA ASP A 101 -6.89 10.33 -11.52
C ASP A 101 -6.61 10.72 -10.06
N LYS A 102 -5.74 11.71 -9.84
CA LYS A 102 -5.43 12.14 -8.48
C LYS A 102 -6.65 12.79 -7.83
N GLN A 103 -7.06 12.24 -6.70
CA GLN A 103 -8.14 12.81 -5.89
C GLN A 103 -7.78 14.22 -5.39
N SER A 104 -8.80 15.05 -5.20
CA SER A 104 -8.66 16.39 -4.64
C SER A 104 -8.07 16.32 -3.23
N GLY A 105 -7.17 17.24 -2.90
CA GLY A 105 -6.51 17.30 -1.60
C GLY A 105 -5.67 18.58 -1.47
N ILE A 106 -4.74 18.59 -0.51
CA ILE A 106 -3.87 19.74 -0.22
C ILE A 106 -2.96 20.07 -1.40
N PHE A 107 -2.45 19.05 -2.09
CA PHE A 107 -1.54 19.22 -3.22
C PHE A 107 -2.27 19.29 -4.55
N TYR A 108 -1.69 20.01 -5.51
CA TYR A 108 -2.20 20.13 -6.87
C TYR A 108 -2.74 18.80 -7.44
N GLY A 109 -3.88 18.88 -8.09
CA GLY A 109 -4.55 17.81 -8.83
C GLY A 109 -5.39 18.37 -9.98
N PRO A 110 -5.99 17.51 -10.82
CA PRO A 110 -5.94 16.04 -10.85
C PRO A 110 -4.70 15.45 -11.51
N CYS A 111 -3.89 16.27 -12.19
CA CYS A 111 -2.75 15.81 -12.97
C CYS A 111 -1.57 15.42 -12.07
N GLN A 112 -0.96 14.27 -12.36
CA GLN A 112 0.32 13.89 -11.76
C GLN A 112 1.25 13.23 -12.78
N LYS A 113 2.52 13.59 -12.73
CA LYS A 113 3.58 13.00 -13.56
C LYS A 113 4.16 11.78 -12.86
N LEU A 114 4.18 10.65 -13.56
CA LEU A 114 4.81 9.41 -13.11
C LEU A 114 5.90 9.00 -14.09
N TYR A 115 6.94 8.35 -13.57
CA TYR A 115 7.92 7.60 -14.36
C TYR A 115 7.43 6.17 -14.46
N TYR A 116 7.58 5.54 -15.63
CA TYR A 116 7.08 4.18 -15.83
C TYR A 116 7.96 3.37 -16.78
N THR A 117 7.81 2.06 -16.68
CA THR A 117 8.33 1.11 -17.65
C THR A 117 7.31 0.00 -17.90
N THR A 118 7.25 -0.46 -19.15
CA THR A 118 6.52 -1.65 -19.57
C THR A 118 7.46 -2.84 -19.81
N GLU A 119 8.77 -2.65 -19.58
CA GLU A 119 9.73 -3.75 -19.65
C GLU A 119 9.42 -4.78 -18.56
N PRO A 120 9.31 -6.07 -18.92
CA PRO A 120 9.06 -7.11 -17.94
C PRO A 120 10.20 -7.17 -16.92
N LEU A 121 9.85 -7.22 -15.64
CA LEU A 121 10.82 -7.45 -14.57
C LEU A 121 11.17 -8.94 -14.47
N GLY A 122 12.36 -9.24 -13.92
CA GLY A 122 12.78 -10.59 -13.59
C GLY A 122 11.80 -11.30 -12.67
N LYS A 123 11.84 -12.63 -12.62
CA LYS A 123 11.00 -13.42 -11.71
C LYS A 123 11.89 -14.28 -10.82
N ASN A 124 11.71 -14.15 -9.51
CA ASN A 124 12.44 -14.96 -8.56
C ASN A 124 12.14 -16.45 -8.72
N THR A 125 13.20 -17.24 -8.68
CA THR A 125 13.14 -18.69 -8.67
C THR A 125 14.01 -19.21 -7.53
N LYS A 126 14.11 -20.52 -7.36
CA LYS A 126 15.02 -21.13 -6.39
C LYS A 126 16.49 -20.70 -6.58
N ASN A 127 16.90 -20.49 -7.84
CA ASN A 127 18.31 -20.24 -8.20
C ASN A 127 18.59 -18.77 -8.54
N ASN A 128 17.57 -18.01 -8.94
CA ASN A 128 17.71 -16.62 -9.39
C ASN A 128 16.89 -15.72 -8.50
N GLN A 129 17.55 -14.78 -7.83
CA GLN A 129 16.92 -13.75 -7.02
C GLN A 129 17.21 -12.38 -7.61
N TYR A 130 16.15 -11.62 -7.85
CA TYR A 130 16.25 -10.31 -8.48
C TYR A 130 16.14 -9.19 -7.47
N SER A 131 16.90 -8.12 -7.74
CA SER A 131 16.79 -6.85 -7.04
C SER A 131 16.97 -5.70 -8.02
N TYR A 132 16.48 -4.52 -7.67
CA TYR A 132 16.51 -3.34 -8.53
C TYR A 132 17.10 -2.16 -7.78
N CYS A 133 18.04 -1.45 -8.44
CA CYS A 133 18.53 -0.16 -7.96
C CYS A 133 17.90 0.94 -8.82
N LEU A 134 17.08 1.78 -8.21
CA LEU A 134 16.57 3.01 -8.83
C LEU A 134 17.68 4.06 -8.79
N LYS A 135 18.02 4.60 -9.95
CA LYS A 135 18.92 5.75 -10.12
C LYS A 135 18.12 6.93 -10.64
N VAL A 136 18.21 8.06 -9.98
CA VAL A 136 17.58 9.32 -10.37
C VAL A 136 18.64 10.39 -10.48
N VAL A 137 18.84 10.92 -11.68
CA VAL A 137 19.76 12.05 -11.91
C VAL A 137 19.01 13.34 -11.58
N LEU A 138 19.29 13.88 -10.41
CA LEU A 138 18.79 15.17 -9.94
C LEU A 138 19.68 16.30 -10.46
N PRO A 139 19.25 17.57 -10.42
CA PRO A 139 20.06 18.70 -10.88
C PRO A 139 21.40 18.86 -10.16
N ASP A 140 21.48 18.44 -8.90
CA ASP A 140 22.64 18.62 -8.01
C ASP A 140 23.38 17.32 -7.67
N ARG A 141 22.74 16.16 -7.84
CA ARG A 141 23.30 14.85 -7.47
C ARG A 141 22.59 13.67 -8.13
N VAL A 142 23.14 12.50 -7.97
CA VAL A 142 22.47 11.23 -8.30
C VAL A 142 21.94 10.60 -7.01
N LEU A 143 20.63 10.36 -6.97
CA LEU A 143 20.00 9.58 -5.91
C LEU A 143 19.92 8.12 -6.33
N THR A 144 20.25 7.22 -5.40
CA THR A 144 20.14 5.77 -5.61
C THR A 144 19.43 5.11 -4.44
N THR A 145 18.58 4.13 -4.73
CA THR A 145 17.95 3.29 -3.71
C THR A 145 17.68 1.90 -4.26
N LYS A 146 17.88 0.87 -3.44
CA LYS A 146 17.75 -0.54 -3.85
C LYS A 146 16.53 -1.19 -3.21
N ALA A 147 15.86 -2.08 -3.94
CA ALA A 147 14.78 -2.93 -3.45
C ALA A 147 14.98 -4.36 -3.95
N ASP A 148 14.84 -5.34 -3.05
CA ASP A 148 14.73 -6.74 -3.44
C ASP A 148 13.36 -6.97 -4.08
N LEU A 149 13.29 -7.84 -5.09
CA LEU A 149 12.03 -8.22 -5.70
C LEU A 149 11.31 -9.25 -4.83
N VAL A 150 10.05 -8.98 -4.50
CA VAL A 150 9.20 -9.89 -3.71
C VAL A 150 8.54 -10.93 -4.60
N GLY A 151 8.41 -12.15 -4.08
CA GLY A 151 7.59 -13.19 -4.66
C GLY A 151 8.32 -14.17 -5.56
N ASN A 152 7.70 -15.29 -5.78
CA ASN A 152 8.12 -16.36 -6.67
C ASN A 152 6.90 -17.22 -7.04
N ASP A 153 7.11 -18.27 -7.83
CA ASP A 153 6.10 -19.23 -8.26
C ASP A 153 5.49 -20.10 -7.15
N ARG A 154 6.16 -20.19 -5.99
CA ARG A 154 5.67 -20.92 -4.81
C ARG A 154 4.74 -20.10 -3.91
N PHE A 155 4.67 -18.78 -4.11
CA PHE A 155 3.76 -17.93 -3.35
C PHE A 155 2.32 -18.20 -3.77
N ASP A 156 1.65 -19.10 -3.07
CA ASP A 156 0.29 -19.55 -3.37
C ASP A 156 -0.43 -20.04 -2.11
N VAL A 157 -1.75 -20.12 -2.22
CA VAL A 157 -2.65 -20.65 -1.19
C VAL A 157 -2.54 -22.16 -1.12
N LYS A 158 -2.30 -22.70 0.07
CA LYS A 158 -2.33 -24.15 0.34
C LYS A 158 -3.76 -24.63 0.66
N SER A 159 -4.58 -23.79 1.30
CA SER A 159 -5.97 -24.10 1.63
C SER A 159 -6.87 -24.09 0.39
N LEU A 160 -7.64 -25.16 0.15
CA LEU A 160 -8.53 -25.30 -1.01
C LEU A 160 -9.95 -24.76 -0.77
N ALA A 161 -10.28 -24.45 0.49
CA ALA A 161 -11.59 -23.96 0.88
C ALA A 161 -11.51 -23.04 2.10
N LEU A 162 -12.47 -22.09 2.17
CA LEU A 162 -12.74 -21.28 3.36
C LEU A 162 -14.00 -21.79 4.05
N ASN A 163 -13.92 -22.08 5.34
CA ASN A 163 -15.03 -22.63 6.10
C ASN A 163 -15.63 -21.56 7.04
N PHE A 164 -16.85 -21.12 6.73
CA PHE A 164 -17.63 -20.17 7.52
C PHE A 164 -18.87 -20.80 8.13
N SER A 165 -18.90 -22.15 8.32
CA SER A 165 -20.05 -22.84 8.91
C SER A 165 -20.44 -22.25 10.26
N LYS A 166 -21.74 -22.15 10.50
CA LYS A 166 -22.31 -21.55 11.73
C LYS A 166 -21.89 -22.27 13.01
N GLU A 167 -21.61 -23.56 12.93
CA GLU A 167 -21.12 -24.36 14.07
C GLU A 167 -19.84 -23.78 14.70
N TYR A 168 -19.08 -22.97 13.95
CA TYR A 168 -17.85 -22.32 14.42
C TYR A 168 -18.08 -20.89 14.92
N ILE A 169 -19.32 -20.37 14.88
CA ILE A 169 -19.63 -19.04 15.41
C ILE A 169 -19.49 -19.06 16.94
N GLY A 170 -18.65 -18.16 17.47
CA GLY A 170 -18.32 -18.12 18.89
C GLY A 170 -17.37 -19.22 19.39
N ALA A 171 -16.89 -20.08 18.46
CA ALA A 171 -15.94 -21.14 18.73
C ALA A 171 -14.49 -20.71 18.42
N VAL A 172 -13.62 -21.72 18.22
CA VAL A 172 -12.21 -21.50 17.86
C VAL A 172 -12.10 -20.89 16.45
N PRO A 173 -11.21 -19.90 16.21
CA PRO A 173 -10.95 -19.39 14.88
C PRO A 173 -10.58 -20.49 13.89
N ARG A 174 -10.97 -20.31 12.63
CA ARG A 174 -10.58 -21.20 11.53
C ARG A 174 -9.21 -20.82 11.01
N GLN A 175 -8.56 -21.75 10.37
CA GLN A 175 -7.23 -21.61 9.80
C GLN A 175 -7.27 -21.53 8.28
N PHE A 176 -6.41 -20.71 7.74
CA PHE A 176 -6.13 -20.60 6.32
C PHE A 176 -4.61 -20.62 6.13
N LEU A 177 -4.13 -21.41 5.17
CA LEU A 177 -2.71 -21.65 4.95
C LEU A 177 -2.28 -21.16 3.57
N PHE A 178 -1.07 -20.55 3.52
CA PHE A 178 -0.44 -20.15 2.27
C PHE A 178 1.10 -20.26 2.36
N HIS A 179 1.76 -20.51 1.23
CA HIS A 179 3.22 -20.50 1.17
C HIS A 179 3.75 -19.07 1.08
N PRO A 180 4.79 -18.70 1.85
CA PRO A 180 5.34 -17.34 1.86
C PRO A 180 5.95 -16.94 0.53
N ALA A 181 5.93 -15.64 0.25
CA ALA A 181 6.66 -15.05 -0.87
C ALA A 181 8.15 -14.92 -0.51
N VAL A 182 9.04 -15.23 -1.45
CA VAL A 182 10.47 -14.91 -1.30
C VAL A 182 10.63 -13.41 -1.08
N LYS A 183 11.45 -13.00 -0.09
CA LYS A 183 11.64 -11.60 0.32
C LYS A 183 10.37 -10.87 0.77
N GLY A 184 9.28 -11.59 1.04
CA GLY A 184 8.08 -11.03 1.68
C GLY A 184 8.34 -10.74 3.15
N ALA A 185 7.98 -9.54 3.61
CA ALA A 185 8.16 -9.11 5.00
C ALA A 185 6.84 -8.63 5.64
N VAL A 186 5.83 -8.32 4.83
CA VAL A 186 4.49 -7.94 5.26
C VAL A 186 3.47 -8.54 4.30
N TYR A 187 2.34 -9.00 4.84
CA TYR A 187 1.28 -9.67 4.09
C TYR A 187 -0.07 -9.07 4.46
N GLN A 188 -0.76 -8.51 3.47
CA GLN A 188 -2.17 -8.12 3.62
C GLN A 188 -3.05 -9.22 3.04
N VAL A 189 -3.98 -9.73 3.82
CA VAL A 189 -4.89 -10.81 3.45
C VAL A 189 -6.32 -10.27 3.35
N THR A 190 -6.94 -10.46 2.20
CA THR A 190 -8.31 -10.05 1.91
C THR A 190 -9.09 -11.26 1.41
N PHE A 191 -10.29 -11.47 1.94
CA PHE A 191 -11.24 -12.43 1.41
C PHE A 191 -12.33 -11.73 0.63
N SER A 192 -12.78 -12.37 -0.45
CA SER A 192 -13.92 -11.93 -1.24
C SER A 192 -14.91 -13.07 -1.42
N PHE A 193 -16.20 -12.72 -1.50
CA PHE A 193 -17.27 -13.65 -1.79
C PHE A 193 -18.13 -13.11 -2.91
N THR A 194 -18.27 -13.88 -3.99
CA THR A 194 -19.02 -13.52 -5.19
C THR A 194 -20.22 -14.44 -5.38
N PHE A 195 -21.36 -13.88 -5.65
CA PHE A 195 -22.59 -14.57 -6.01
C PHE A 195 -23.29 -13.85 -7.15
N LEU A 196 -24.18 -14.53 -7.85
CA LEU A 196 -25.05 -13.92 -8.84
C LEU A 196 -26.35 -13.47 -8.16
N GLU A 197 -26.80 -12.25 -8.38
CA GLU A 197 -28.07 -11.72 -7.90
C GLU A 197 -29.00 -11.50 -9.11
N GLN A 198 -30.16 -12.14 -9.08
CA GLN A 198 -31.22 -12.01 -10.07
C GLN A 198 -32.43 -11.29 -9.43
N ARG A 199 -32.97 -10.30 -10.10
CA ARG A 199 -34.16 -9.55 -9.68
C ARG A 199 -35.31 -9.81 -10.64
N GLY A 200 -36.37 -10.40 -10.10
CA GLY A 200 -37.49 -10.91 -10.88
C GLY A 200 -37.17 -12.22 -11.61
N PRO A 201 -38.22 -12.96 -12.03
CA PRO A 201 -38.02 -14.26 -12.67
C PRO A 201 -37.36 -14.19 -14.05
N ASP A 202 -37.54 -13.08 -14.77
CA ASP A 202 -36.97 -12.86 -16.11
C ASP A 202 -35.79 -11.88 -16.11
N GLY A 203 -35.30 -11.48 -14.92
CA GLY A 203 -34.21 -10.53 -14.79
C GLY A 203 -32.84 -11.16 -15.05
N ASP A 204 -31.90 -10.36 -15.54
CA ASP A 204 -30.52 -10.79 -15.71
C ASP A 204 -29.85 -11.08 -14.36
N SER A 205 -29.00 -12.12 -14.36
CA SER A 205 -28.17 -12.45 -13.20
C SER A 205 -26.88 -11.59 -13.22
N VAL A 206 -26.70 -10.76 -12.20
CA VAL A 206 -25.57 -9.83 -12.09
C VAL A 206 -24.62 -10.31 -10.99
N PRO A 207 -23.31 -10.39 -11.24
CA PRO A 207 -22.34 -10.73 -10.21
C PRO A 207 -22.25 -9.63 -9.16
N ARG A 208 -22.32 -10.03 -7.89
CA ARG A 208 -22.14 -9.18 -6.71
C ARG A 208 -20.99 -9.74 -5.89
N THR A 209 -20.01 -8.88 -5.58
CA THR A 209 -18.84 -9.27 -4.80
C THR A 209 -18.73 -8.40 -3.56
N MET A 210 -18.68 -9.03 -2.40
CA MET A 210 -18.26 -8.40 -1.15
C MET A 210 -16.82 -8.78 -0.84
N SER A 211 -16.06 -7.85 -0.28
CA SER A 211 -14.69 -8.08 0.15
C SER A 211 -14.48 -7.53 1.55
N TRP A 212 -13.62 -8.17 2.32
CA TRP A 212 -13.24 -7.70 3.65
C TRP A 212 -11.78 -8.02 3.95
N ASP A 213 -11.15 -7.13 4.67
CA ASP A 213 -9.79 -7.32 5.14
C ASP A 213 -9.76 -8.29 6.32
N VAL A 214 -8.91 -9.31 6.23
CA VAL A 214 -8.67 -10.28 7.32
C VAL A 214 -7.61 -9.73 8.27
N GLY A 215 -6.61 -9.06 7.72
CA GLY A 215 -5.56 -8.41 8.48
C GLY A 215 -4.28 -8.18 7.68
N THR A 216 -3.41 -7.40 8.30
CA THR A 216 -2.02 -7.19 7.83
C THR A 216 -1.10 -7.80 8.87
N PHE A 217 -0.20 -8.67 8.41
CA PHE A 217 0.68 -9.49 9.23
C PHE A 217 2.13 -9.27 8.80
N THR A 218 3.04 -9.23 9.75
CA THR A 218 4.48 -9.28 9.44
C THR A 218 4.94 -10.71 9.19
N ASP A 219 6.04 -10.87 8.46
CA ASP A 219 6.70 -12.16 8.29
C ASP A 219 7.05 -12.80 9.66
N TYR A 220 7.49 -11.97 10.60
CA TYR A 220 7.79 -12.42 11.96
C TYR A 220 6.56 -13.01 12.65
N ASP A 221 5.41 -12.31 12.64
CA ASP A 221 4.19 -12.79 13.29
C ASP A 221 3.71 -14.12 12.70
N LEU A 222 3.78 -14.25 11.36
CA LEU A 222 3.38 -15.47 10.67
C LEU A 222 4.36 -16.62 10.87
N SER A 223 5.67 -16.32 10.98
CA SER A 223 6.68 -17.34 11.21
C SER A 223 6.56 -18.05 12.56
N LEU A 224 5.88 -17.45 13.53
CA LEU A 224 5.56 -18.07 14.83
C LEU A 224 4.46 -19.13 14.71
N HIS A 225 3.71 -19.14 13.61
CA HIS A 225 2.57 -20.03 13.37
C HIS A 225 2.69 -20.63 11.96
N MET A 226 3.33 -21.78 11.87
CA MET A 226 3.57 -22.49 10.61
C MET A 226 3.10 -23.93 10.68
N GLU A 227 2.68 -24.46 9.54
CA GLU A 227 2.47 -25.88 9.31
C GLU A 227 3.25 -26.29 8.07
N ASP A 228 4.25 -27.14 8.23
CA ASP A 228 5.28 -27.45 7.24
C ASP A 228 6.01 -26.15 6.80
N ASP A 229 5.89 -25.76 5.54
CA ASP A 229 6.47 -24.55 4.95
C ASP A 229 5.40 -23.46 4.65
N ALA A 230 4.21 -23.55 5.24
CA ALA A 230 3.10 -22.65 5.04
C ALA A 230 2.79 -21.82 6.29
N TYR A 231 2.48 -20.54 6.09
CA TYR A 231 1.97 -19.65 7.13
C TYR A 231 0.52 -19.93 7.43
N ILE A 232 0.14 -19.81 8.71
CA ILE A 232 -1.22 -19.96 9.20
C ILE A 232 -1.80 -18.59 9.52
N VAL A 233 -2.91 -18.26 8.89
CA VAL A 233 -3.72 -17.08 9.22
C VAL A 233 -5.00 -17.55 9.88
N LEU A 234 -5.32 -16.98 11.05
CA LEU A 234 -6.55 -17.23 11.77
C LEU A 234 -7.64 -16.27 11.32
N TYR A 235 -8.85 -16.78 11.08
CA TYR A 235 -10.01 -15.96 10.75
C TYR A 235 -11.26 -16.42 11.49
N ARG A 236 -12.22 -15.51 11.67
CA ARG A 236 -13.48 -15.78 12.39
C ARG A 236 -14.65 -15.85 11.42
N PRO A 237 -15.45 -16.96 11.44
CA PRO A 237 -16.63 -17.09 10.60
C PRO A 237 -17.69 -16.00 10.80
N GLU A 238 -17.79 -15.44 12.01
CA GLU A 238 -18.75 -14.39 12.34
C GLU A 238 -18.62 -13.17 11.43
N LEU A 239 -17.39 -12.80 11.09
CA LEU A 239 -17.11 -11.63 10.25
C LEU A 239 -17.70 -11.79 8.84
N PHE A 240 -17.66 -13.00 8.29
CA PHE A 240 -18.30 -13.29 7.00
C PHE A 240 -19.80 -12.99 7.03
N TYR A 241 -20.54 -13.50 8.04
CA TYR A 241 -21.98 -13.29 8.15
C TYR A 241 -22.32 -11.82 8.44
N GLN A 242 -21.52 -11.16 9.26
CA GLN A 242 -21.67 -9.72 9.52
C GLN A 242 -21.52 -8.92 8.24
N LYS A 243 -20.45 -9.13 7.47
CA LYS A 243 -20.20 -8.46 6.20
C LYS A 243 -21.26 -8.78 5.15
N LEU A 244 -21.71 -10.03 5.09
CA LEU A 244 -22.78 -10.41 4.21
C LEU A 244 -24.10 -9.70 4.55
N LYS A 245 -24.44 -9.58 5.83
CA LYS A 245 -25.59 -8.82 6.30
C LYS A 245 -25.49 -7.34 5.91
N GLU A 246 -24.35 -6.71 6.12
CA GLU A 246 -24.08 -5.31 5.72
C GLU A 246 -24.23 -5.13 4.21
N PHE A 247 -23.77 -6.10 3.42
CA PHE A 247 -23.74 -6.02 1.95
C PHE A 247 -25.08 -6.29 1.27
N VAL A 248 -25.82 -7.30 1.72
CA VAL A 248 -27.13 -7.66 1.11
C VAL A 248 -28.31 -7.00 1.80
N GLY A 249 -28.14 -6.48 3.02
CA GLY A 249 -29.20 -5.94 3.86
C GLY A 249 -30.04 -7.05 4.53
N ASP A 250 -30.91 -6.61 5.43
CA ASP A 250 -31.92 -7.47 6.10
C ASP A 250 -33.32 -7.30 5.51
N ASP A 251 -33.43 -6.76 4.29
CA ASP A 251 -34.73 -6.48 3.68
C ASP A 251 -35.43 -7.76 3.25
N THR A 252 -36.33 -8.21 4.10
CA THR A 252 -37.20 -9.38 3.86
C THR A 252 -38.33 -9.08 2.88
N THR A 253 -38.54 -7.80 2.50
CA THR A 253 -39.59 -7.38 1.57
C THR A 253 -39.19 -7.51 0.10
N LEU A 254 -37.92 -7.75 -0.19
CA LEU A 254 -37.41 -8.02 -1.55
C LEU A 254 -37.91 -9.40 -2.04
N ILE A 255 -39.18 -9.49 -2.42
CA ILE A 255 -39.84 -10.74 -2.80
C ILE A 255 -39.23 -11.35 -4.07
N ASP A 256 -38.70 -10.52 -4.95
CA ASP A 256 -38.26 -10.90 -6.30
C ASP A 256 -36.73 -11.01 -6.46
N VAL A 257 -35.99 -11.21 -5.35
CA VAL A 257 -34.52 -11.39 -5.42
C VAL A 257 -34.17 -12.84 -5.16
N GLN A 258 -33.38 -13.43 -6.06
CA GLN A 258 -32.77 -14.75 -5.89
C GLN A 258 -31.24 -14.59 -6.02
N ARG A 259 -30.47 -15.30 -5.17
CA ARG A 259 -29.00 -15.29 -5.20
C ARG A 259 -28.47 -16.70 -5.44
N TYR A 260 -27.48 -16.81 -6.31
CA TYR A 260 -26.92 -18.09 -6.72
C TYR A 260 -25.44 -18.16 -6.38
N ILE A 261 -25.02 -19.27 -5.76
CA ILE A 261 -23.65 -19.56 -5.35
C ILE A 261 -23.10 -20.63 -6.31
N GLY A 262 -21.97 -20.33 -6.97
CA GLY A 262 -21.24 -21.29 -7.80
C GLY A 262 -20.23 -22.11 -7.01
N ASP A 263 -19.40 -22.92 -7.70
CA ASP A 263 -18.44 -23.86 -7.09
C ASP A 263 -17.27 -23.17 -6.38
N TYR A 264 -16.77 -22.06 -6.93
CA TYR A 264 -15.62 -21.33 -6.41
C TYR A 264 -16.00 -19.86 -6.11
N PRO A 265 -16.92 -19.63 -5.16
CA PRO A 265 -17.49 -18.30 -4.92
C PRO A 265 -16.60 -17.43 -4.05
N ALA A 266 -15.62 -18.01 -3.37
CA ALA A 266 -14.69 -17.27 -2.54
C ALA A 266 -13.36 -17.04 -3.29
N GLU A 267 -12.73 -15.90 -3.01
CA GLU A 267 -11.39 -15.59 -3.47
C GLU A 267 -10.55 -15.09 -2.31
N VAL A 268 -9.33 -15.59 -2.26
CA VAL A 268 -8.29 -15.11 -1.36
C VAL A 268 -7.34 -14.25 -2.16
N THR A 269 -7.15 -13.01 -1.73
CA THR A 269 -6.12 -12.12 -2.24
C THR A 269 -5.09 -11.89 -1.14
N ILE A 270 -3.81 -12.16 -1.44
CA ILE A 270 -2.69 -11.86 -0.56
C ILE A 270 -1.74 -10.92 -1.30
N VAL A 271 -1.45 -9.78 -0.68
CA VAL A 271 -0.42 -8.85 -1.14
C VAL A 271 0.78 -9.01 -0.23
N ALA A 272 1.87 -9.55 -0.75
CA ALA A 272 3.15 -9.60 -0.07
C ALA A 272 3.96 -8.35 -0.41
N GLY A 273 4.52 -7.69 0.59
CA GLY A 273 5.39 -6.52 0.45
C GLY A 273 6.78 -6.79 1.00
N GLY A 274 7.80 -6.16 0.40
CA GLY A 274 9.19 -6.28 0.84
C GLY A 274 9.48 -5.55 2.15
N GLU A 275 10.68 -5.76 2.68
CA GLU A 275 11.10 -5.24 3.98
C GLU A 275 10.93 -3.72 4.12
N LYS A 276 11.36 -2.94 3.14
CA LYS A 276 11.21 -1.49 3.17
C LYS A 276 9.74 -1.05 3.20
N LEU A 277 8.84 -1.77 2.49
CA LEU A 277 7.42 -1.49 2.58
C LEU A 277 6.86 -1.83 3.97
N SER A 278 7.29 -2.95 4.56
CA SER A 278 6.93 -3.33 5.93
C SER A 278 7.34 -2.26 6.95
N GLN A 279 8.58 -1.80 6.88
CA GLN A 279 9.10 -0.73 7.74
C GLN A 279 8.34 0.59 7.55
N TYR A 280 8.02 0.95 6.29
CA TYR A 280 7.25 2.15 5.98
C TYR A 280 5.82 2.09 6.56
N ILE A 281 5.13 0.96 6.41
CA ILE A 281 3.80 0.75 6.99
C ILE A 281 3.84 0.81 8.51
N TYR A 282 4.80 0.11 9.13
CA TYR A 282 4.95 0.09 10.60
C TYR A 282 5.15 1.49 11.16
N ASN A 283 6.08 2.27 10.61
CA ASN A 283 6.40 3.59 11.13
C ASN A 283 5.28 4.62 10.89
N ASN A 284 4.49 4.48 9.81
CA ASN A 284 3.35 5.36 9.56
C ASN A 284 2.10 4.98 10.37
N ASN A 285 1.95 3.70 10.75
CA ASN A 285 0.82 3.25 11.59
C ASN A 285 1.02 3.53 13.08
N THR A 286 2.25 3.76 13.54
CA THR A 286 2.56 4.06 14.95
C THR A 286 2.26 5.51 15.35
N GLN A 287 1.60 6.31 14.51
CA GLN A 287 1.13 7.66 14.87
C GLN A 287 0.13 7.72 16.04
N ASN A 288 -0.21 6.58 16.64
CA ASN A 288 -1.02 6.52 17.87
C ASN A 288 -0.20 6.57 19.17
N GLY A 289 1.10 6.75 19.13
CA GLY A 289 1.98 6.87 20.30
C GLY A 289 2.41 8.31 20.54
N PHE A 290 2.47 8.71 21.78
CA PHE A 290 2.78 10.00 22.40
C PHE A 290 4.09 10.70 21.99
N SER A 291 4.65 10.45 20.81
CA SER A 291 5.80 11.20 20.32
C SER A 291 5.40 12.08 19.15
N GLN A 292 5.03 13.31 19.46
CA GLN A 292 5.15 14.47 18.58
C GLN A 292 6.65 14.77 18.35
N GLY A 293 7.41 13.79 17.91
CA GLY A 293 8.78 13.96 17.47
C GLY A 293 8.77 13.83 15.96
N ASP A 294 9.45 14.73 15.29
CA ASP A 294 9.71 14.77 13.86
C ASP A 294 10.44 13.51 13.36
N ASN A 295 9.83 12.34 13.51
CA ASN A 295 10.30 11.11 12.91
C ASN A 295 9.82 11.04 11.47
N GLU A 296 10.36 11.91 10.64
CA GLU A 296 10.36 11.74 9.21
C GLU A 296 11.16 10.49 8.88
N PHE A 297 10.49 9.34 8.97
CA PHE A 297 11.12 8.06 8.64
C PHE A 297 11.26 7.96 7.13
N SER A 298 12.49 8.12 6.65
CA SER A 298 12.83 7.95 5.24
C SER A 298 13.60 6.66 5.03
N LEU A 299 13.19 5.90 4.01
CA LEU A 299 13.88 4.72 3.50
C LEU A 299 14.69 5.03 2.24
N ILE A 300 14.81 6.31 1.90
CA ILE A 300 15.57 6.83 0.76
C ILE A 300 16.73 7.66 1.31
N ASP A 301 17.96 7.23 1.06
CA ASP A 301 19.13 8.00 1.46
C ASP A 301 19.20 9.35 0.74
N GLY A 302 19.23 10.43 1.49
CA GLY A 302 19.21 11.81 0.97
C GLY A 302 17.87 12.25 0.36
N GLY A 303 16.74 11.58 0.69
CA GLY A 303 15.39 11.90 0.25
C GLY A 303 14.31 11.37 1.18
N TYR A 304 13.06 11.46 0.77
CA TYR A 304 11.90 10.91 1.50
C TYR A 304 11.14 9.88 0.68
N GLY A 305 10.36 9.05 1.35
CA GLY A 305 9.45 8.08 0.75
C GLY A 305 9.93 6.64 0.84
N VAL A 306 9.47 5.80 -0.08
CA VAL A 306 9.77 4.37 -0.12
C VAL A 306 9.96 3.89 -1.56
N PHE A 307 11.01 3.10 -1.76
CA PHE A 307 11.21 2.29 -2.95
C PHE A 307 11.34 0.84 -2.52
N SER A 308 10.37 0.02 -2.89
CA SER A 308 10.25 -1.38 -2.49
C SER A 308 9.61 -2.19 -3.62
N SER A 309 9.23 -3.41 -3.30
CA SER A 309 8.47 -4.25 -4.22
C SER A 309 7.31 -4.94 -3.52
N ARG A 310 6.38 -5.45 -4.30
CA ARG A 310 5.25 -6.26 -3.85
C ARG A 310 4.94 -7.35 -4.86
N MET A 311 4.18 -8.33 -4.42
CA MET A 311 3.55 -9.32 -5.29
C MET A 311 2.13 -9.59 -4.81
N THR A 312 1.18 -9.61 -5.73
CA THR A 312 -0.21 -9.95 -5.44
C THR A 312 -0.51 -11.36 -5.95
N MET A 313 -1.00 -12.20 -5.06
CA MET A 313 -1.53 -13.52 -5.37
C MET A 313 -3.05 -13.52 -5.20
N ARG A 314 -3.77 -14.15 -6.13
CA ARG A 314 -5.22 -14.37 -6.05
C ARG A 314 -5.53 -15.82 -6.32
N ARG A 315 -6.36 -16.40 -5.46
CA ARG A 315 -6.80 -17.78 -5.60
C ARG A 315 -8.29 -17.88 -5.33
N ARG A 316 -9.03 -18.40 -6.30
CA ARG A 316 -10.41 -18.82 -6.08
C ARG A 316 -10.43 -20.14 -5.33
N VAL A 317 -11.27 -20.21 -4.30
CA VAL A 317 -11.41 -21.36 -3.41
C VAL A 317 -12.90 -21.69 -3.20
N ARG A 318 -13.15 -22.92 -2.78
CA ARG A 318 -14.51 -23.35 -2.42
C ARG A 318 -14.92 -22.79 -1.07
N LEU A 319 -16.23 -22.82 -0.80
CA LEU A 319 -16.74 -22.74 0.57
C LEU A 319 -16.73 -24.16 1.16
N GLY A 320 -16.09 -24.31 2.33
CA GLY A 320 -15.94 -25.59 3.02
C GLY A 320 -17.01 -25.84 4.06
N GLY A 321 -17.08 -27.08 4.52
CA GLY A 321 -18.01 -27.53 5.57
C GLY A 321 -19.47 -27.26 5.22
N GLU A 322 -20.24 -26.84 6.21
CA GLU A 322 -21.68 -26.54 6.11
C GLU A 322 -21.96 -25.09 5.65
N THR A 323 -20.95 -24.34 5.16
CA THR A 323 -21.13 -22.92 4.81
C THR A 323 -22.22 -22.70 3.74
N VAL A 324 -22.23 -23.51 2.67
CA VAL A 324 -23.25 -23.40 1.61
C VAL A 324 -24.62 -23.85 2.11
N PRO A 325 -24.78 -25.05 2.76
CA PRO A 325 -26.00 -25.43 3.43
C PRO A 325 -26.54 -24.36 4.40
N ASP A 326 -25.67 -23.78 5.22
CA ASP A 326 -26.04 -22.71 6.15
C ASP A 326 -26.60 -21.47 5.46
N LEU A 327 -25.97 -21.03 4.35
CA LEU A 327 -26.45 -19.91 3.55
C LEU A 327 -27.80 -20.19 2.91
N VAL A 328 -28.02 -21.40 2.37
CA VAL A 328 -29.30 -21.82 1.78
C VAL A 328 -30.38 -21.92 2.84
N ALA A 329 -30.09 -22.46 4.03
CA ALA A 329 -31.02 -22.55 5.15
C ALA A 329 -31.42 -21.18 5.72
N MET A 330 -30.60 -20.14 5.49
CA MET A 330 -30.95 -18.74 5.82
C MET A 330 -31.89 -18.15 4.76
N HIS A 331 -33.14 -18.58 4.72
CA HIS A 331 -34.15 -18.20 3.73
C HIS A 331 -34.29 -16.69 3.50
N ARG A 332 -33.95 -15.87 4.50
CA ARG A 332 -34.00 -14.39 4.41
C ARG A 332 -33.09 -13.83 3.32
N TRP A 333 -31.93 -14.47 3.01
CA TRP A 333 -31.00 -14.02 2.00
C TRP A 333 -31.20 -14.68 0.64
N ARG A 334 -32.07 -15.70 0.56
CA ARG A 334 -32.51 -16.37 -0.68
C ARG A 334 -31.36 -16.90 -1.53
N PHE A 335 -30.38 -17.53 -0.89
CA PHE A 335 -29.33 -18.23 -1.59
C PHE A 335 -29.78 -19.59 -2.10
N LYS A 336 -29.32 -19.92 -3.31
CA LYS A 336 -29.37 -21.28 -3.89
C LYS A 336 -27.99 -21.63 -4.42
N PHE A 337 -27.64 -22.90 -4.31
CA PHE A 337 -26.42 -23.43 -4.91
C PHE A 337 -26.70 -23.86 -6.35
N ILE A 338 -25.83 -23.40 -7.28
CA ILE A 338 -25.83 -23.77 -8.71
C ILE A 338 -24.47 -24.34 -9.09
N GLY A 339 -23.89 -25.21 -8.26
CA GLY A 339 -22.67 -25.91 -8.59
C GLY A 339 -22.89 -26.76 -9.85
N GLY A 340 -21.87 -26.77 -10.73
CA GLY A 340 -21.89 -27.61 -11.92
C GLY A 340 -21.83 -29.07 -11.54
N GLU A 341 -22.40 -29.89 -12.41
CA GLU A 341 -22.25 -31.36 -12.42
C GLU A 341 -20.78 -31.78 -12.62
#